data_d0febb73153174d7273a2d0bab145024
#
_entry.id   d0febb73153174d7273a2d0bab145024
#
_cell.length_a   1.000
_cell.length_b   1.000
_cell.length_c   1.000
_cell.angle_alpha   90.00
_cell.angle_beta   90.00
_cell.angle_gamma   90.00
#
_symmetry.space_group_name_H-M   'P 1'
#
loop_
_entity.id
_entity.type
_entity.pdbx_description
1 polymer ?
#
loop_
_entity_poly.entity_id
_entity_poly.type
_entity_poly.pdbx_seq_one_letter_code
_entity_poly.pdbx_strand_id
1 'polypeptide(L)'
;MKTTQRRLPRRIREQQMIDAAVTAFSRGDYHSVRVEEIAAAAGTSKPTVYHYLGSKEGIFTACVRREGERLIAAIREAVHGPRAPAGDDPLRRGMHAFFTFVTENRESWTVLYRRAAAQGEPFAAEATRMRGRVMAEVGDLITSCTGGLLDENDTKDAQLLARIAVSTADAFADWVLDHPQESPDAMAGHVTELTWSHLRSRRAAPVL
;
A
#
# COMPACT_ATOMS: atom_id res chain seq x y z
N MET A 1 18.17 12.37 -41.05
CA MET A 1 16.75 12.47 -40.66
C MET A 1 16.68 12.65 -39.15
N LYS A 2 16.30 13.83 -38.63
CA LYS A 2 16.07 14.07 -37.20
C LYS A 2 14.68 13.54 -36.89
N THR A 3 14.61 12.41 -36.20
CA THR A 3 13.36 11.86 -35.65
C THR A 3 12.84 12.86 -34.63
N THR A 4 11.76 13.55 -34.95
CA THR A 4 11.08 14.46 -34.02
C THR A 4 10.49 13.62 -32.89
N GLN A 5 11.23 13.51 -31.79
CA GLN A 5 10.80 12.79 -30.60
C GLN A 5 9.55 13.50 -30.06
N ARG A 6 8.39 12.90 -30.30
CA ARG A 6 7.08 13.41 -29.87
C ARG A 6 7.13 13.65 -28.36
N ARG A 7 6.99 14.90 -27.96
CA ARG A 7 7.07 15.32 -26.55
C ARG A 7 5.96 14.60 -25.76
N LEU A 8 6.33 13.65 -24.92
CA LEU A 8 5.38 12.93 -24.07
C LEU A 8 4.61 13.90 -23.18
N PRO A 9 3.31 13.68 -22.94
CA PRO A 9 2.53 14.46 -21.98
C PRO A 9 3.23 14.56 -20.62
N ARG A 10 3.10 15.70 -19.94
CA ARG A 10 3.75 15.98 -18.65
C ARG A 10 3.54 14.84 -17.65
N ARG A 11 2.28 14.37 -17.50
CA ARG A 11 1.91 13.29 -16.59
C ARG A 11 2.65 11.98 -16.87
N ILE A 12 2.80 11.58 -18.14
CA ILE A 12 3.51 10.35 -18.52
C ILE A 12 4.99 10.46 -18.16
N ARG A 13 5.60 11.61 -18.41
CA ARG A 13 7.01 11.85 -18.08
C ARG A 13 7.26 11.83 -16.58
N GLU A 14 6.36 12.43 -15.80
CA GLU A 14 6.41 12.40 -14.34
C GLU A 14 6.31 10.97 -13.81
N GLN A 15 5.38 10.15 -14.35
CA GLN A 15 5.28 8.74 -13.99
C GLN A 15 6.57 7.96 -14.26
N GLN A 16 7.18 8.14 -15.44
CA GLN A 16 8.46 7.49 -15.77
C GLN A 16 9.57 7.84 -14.78
N MET A 17 9.64 9.10 -14.34
CA MET A 17 10.62 9.53 -13.33
C MET A 17 10.35 8.89 -11.97
N ILE A 18 9.09 8.79 -11.57
CA ILE A 18 8.73 8.15 -10.30
C ILE A 18 8.98 6.63 -10.37
N ASP A 19 8.71 5.96 -11.50
CA ASP A 19 9.04 4.53 -11.69
C ASP A 19 10.55 4.28 -11.51
N ALA A 20 11.38 5.08 -12.18
CA ALA A 20 12.83 4.99 -12.03
C ALA A 20 13.29 5.26 -10.59
N ALA A 21 12.63 6.21 -9.90
CA ALA A 21 12.93 6.54 -8.51
C ALA A 21 12.53 5.41 -7.54
N VAL A 22 11.36 4.78 -7.73
CA VAL A 22 10.93 3.62 -6.93
C VAL A 22 11.95 2.50 -7.04
N THR A 23 12.38 2.15 -8.25
CA THR A 23 13.42 1.13 -8.45
C THR A 23 14.74 1.50 -7.77
N ALA A 24 15.18 2.76 -7.89
CA ALA A 24 16.42 3.19 -7.26
C ALA A 24 16.35 3.15 -5.71
N PHE A 25 15.27 3.68 -5.13
CA PHE A 25 15.09 3.71 -3.67
C PHE A 25 14.76 2.34 -3.06
N SER A 26 14.22 1.39 -3.82
CA SER A 26 14.03 0.03 -3.33
C SER A 26 15.35 -0.71 -3.10
N ARG A 27 16.34 -0.43 -3.94
CA ARG A 27 17.65 -1.11 -3.94
C ARG A 27 18.68 -0.47 -3.03
N GLY A 28 18.55 0.83 -2.76
CA GLY A 28 19.52 1.61 -1.98
C GLY A 28 18.89 2.39 -0.83
N ASP A 29 19.75 2.84 0.10
CA ASP A 29 19.32 3.79 1.13
C ASP A 29 19.05 5.16 0.51
N TYR A 30 18.12 5.89 1.10
CA TYR A 30 17.78 7.25 0.65
C TYR A 30 19.02 8.13 0.41
N HIS A 31 20.00 8.09 1.33
CA HIS A 31 21.20 8.93 1.23
C HIS A 31 22.12 8.50 0.10
N SER A 32 22.26 7.20 -0.17
CA SER A 32 23.16 6.64 -1.18
C SER A 32 22.64 6.79 -2.61
N VAL A 33 21.32 6.80 -2.83
CA VAL A 33 20.72 6.96 -4.15
C VAL A 33 21.02 8.35 -4.72
N ARG A 34 21.56 8.41 -5.92
CA ARG A 34 21.85 9.66 -6.64
C ARG A 34 20.76 10.01 -7.64
N VAL A 35 20.37 11.29 -7.67
CA VAL A 35 19.32 11.76 -8.60
C VAL A 35 19.77 11.64 -10.07
N GLU A 36 21.07 11.63 -10.32
CA GLU A 36 21.66 11.35 -11.63
C GLU A 36 21.30 9.94 -12.13
N GLU A 37 21.30 8.95 -11.25
CA GLU A 37 20.93 7.57 -11.57
C GLU A 37 19.43 7.46 -11.92
N ILE A 38 18.58 8.14 -11.14
CA ILE A 38 17.14 8.25 -11.43
C ILE A 38 16.92 8.90 -12.80
N ALA A 39 17.61 10.00 -13.07
CA ALA A 39 17.49 10.73 -14.33
C ALA A 39 17.92 9.88 -15.52
N ALA A 40 19.05 9.17 -15.40
CA ALA A 40 19.55 8.26 -16.43
C ALA A 40 18.56 7.13 -16.71
N ALA A 41 18.02 6.49 -15.66
CA ALA A 41 17.04 5.41 -15.77
C ALA A 41 15.71 5.90 -16.39
N ALA A 42 15.31 7.14 -16.11
CA ALA A 42 14.12 7.77 -16.69
C ALA A 42 14.36 8.36 -18.11
N GLY A 43 15.56 8.21 -18.67
CA GLY A 43 15.90 8.75 -19.98
C GLY A 43 15.84 10.29 -20.06
N THR A 44 16.21 10.97 -18.96
CA THR A 44 16.13 12.44 -18.83
C THR A 44 17.36 13.02 -18.13
N SER A 45 17.34 14.33 -17.85
CA SER A 45 18.43 15.01 -17.13
C SER A 45 18.05 15.30 -15.68
N LYS A 46 19.05 15.38 -14.78
CA LYS A 46 18.86 15.79 -13.38
C LYS A 46 18.10 17.11 -13.21
N PRO A 47 18.40 18.19 -13.97
CA PRO A 47 17.60 19.40 -13.91
C PRO A 47 16.13 19.18 -14.27
N THR A 48 15.85 18.28 -15.21
CA THR A 48 14.48 17.93 -15.58
C THR A 48 13.76 17.22 -14.45
N VAL A 49 14.42 16.27 -13.78
CA VAL A 49 13.84 15.58 -12.62
C VAL A 49 13.48 16.59 -11.52
N TYR A 50 14.39 17.49 -11.19
CA TYR A 50 14.13 18.53 -10.20
C TYR A 50 13.03 19.53 -10.62
N HIS A 51 12.93 19.83 -11.90
CA HIS A 51 11.85 20.68 -12.42
C HIS A 51 10.46 20.05 -12.21
N TYR A 52 10.34 18.71 -12.31
CA TYR A 52 9.07 18.01 -12.15
C TYR A 52 8.77 17.66 -10.70
N LEU A 53 9.75 17.21 -9.95
CA LEU A 53 9.58 16.58 -8.63
C LEU A 53 10.21 17.37 -7.48
N GLY A 54 10.84 18.51 -7.76
CA GLY A 54 11.43 19.40 -6.76
C GLY A 54 12.77 18.89 -6.25
N SER A 55 12.88 18.59 -4.96
CA SER A 55 14.09 18.10 -4.29
C SER A 55 14.16 16.57 -4.31
N LYS A 56 15.29 16.00 -3.89
CA LYS A 56 15.42 14.55 -3.67
C LYS A 56 14.38 14.04 -2.66
N GLU A 57 14.09 14.83 -1.63
CA GLU A 57 13.02 14.60 -0.68
C GLU A 57 11.64 14.59 -1.35
N GLY A 58 11.38 15.57 -2.22
CA GLY A 58 10.16 15.63 -3.03
C GLY A 58 9.98 14.40 -3.92
N ILE A 59 11.07 13.92 -4.53
CA ILE A 59 11.06 12.69 -5.35
C ILE A 59 10.66 11.49 -4.49
N PHE A 60 11.28 11.31 -3.32
CA PHE A 60 10.98 10.16 -2.45
C PHE A 60 9.55 10.23 -1.90
N THR A 61 9.10 11.40 -1.46
CA THR A 61 7.72 11.64 -1.01
C THR A 61 6.70 11.33 -2.11
N ALA A 62 7.00 11.72 -3.37
CA ALA A 62 6.15 11.38 -4.51
C ALA A 62 6.08 9.86 -4.75
N CYS A 63 7.18 9.13 -4.57
CA CYS A 63 7.19 7.66 -4.63
C CYS A 63 6.27 7.07 -3.57
N VAL A 64 6.45 7.44 -2.29
CA VAL A 64 5.64 6.93 -1.17
C VAL A 64 4.15 7.21 -1.40
N ARG A 65 3.81 8.43 -1.80
CA ARG A 65 2.42 8.82 -2.07
C ARG A 65 1.81 8.01 -3.20
N ARG A 66 2.49 7.92 -4.34
CA ARG A 66 1.97 7.19 -5.50
C ARG A 66 1.77 5.71 -5.21
N GLU A 67 2.74 5.06 -4.57
CA GLU A 67 2.64 3.63 -4.29
C GLU A 67 1.55 3.34 -3.25
N GLY A 68 1.39 4.22 -2.26
CA GLY A 68 0.27 4.12 -1.31
C GLY A 68 -1.09 4.30 -1.97
N GLU A 69 -1.21 5.22 -2.92
CA GLU A 69 -2.46 5.41 -3.69
C GLU A 69 -2.76 4.23 -4.61
N ARG A 70 -1.74 3.62 -5.22
CA ARG A 70 -1.90 2.39 -6.02
C ARG A 70 -2.39 1.22 -5.16
N LEU A 71 -1.83 1.03 -3.97
CA LEU A 71 -2.27 0.01 -3.03
C LEU A 71 -3.74 0.22 -2.62
N ILE A 72 -4.12 1.44 -2.20
CA ILE A 72 -5.49 1.76 -1.83
C ILE A 72 -6.45 1.55 -3.00
N ALA A 73 -6.07 1.96 -4.21
CA ALA A 73 -6.88 1.76 -5.40
C ALA A 73 -7.10 0.27 -5.71
N ALA A 74 -6.07 -0.57 -5.57
CA ALA A 74 -6.16 -2.02 -5.77
C ALA A 74 -7.13 -2.65 -4.76
N ILE A 75 -7.05 -2.28 -3.48
CA ILE A 75 -7.97 -2.76 -2.44
C ILE A 75 -9.40 -2.33 -2.76
N ARG A 76 -9.63 -1.06 -3.07
CA ARG A 76 -10.96 -0.53 -3.41
C ARG A 76 -11.59 -1.21 -4.62
N GLU A 77 -10.81 -1.41 -5.67
CA GLU A 77 -11.28 -2.11 -6.88
C GLU A 77 -11.68 -3.57 -6.58
N ALA A 78 -10.90 -4.27 -5.75
CA ALA A 78 -11.23 -5.63 -5.35
C ALA A 78 -12.49 -5.72 -4.50
N VAL A 79 -12.76 -4.71 -3.68
CA VAL A 79 -13.89 -4.70 -2.74
C VAL A 79 -15.17 -4.16 -3.38
N HIS A 80 -15.07 -3.04 -4.08
CA HIS A 80 -16.23 -2.27 -4.59
C HIS A 80 -16.29 -2.20 -6.11
N GLY A 81 -15.31 -2.79 -6.82
CA GLY A 81 -15.27 -2.75 -8.27
C GLY A 81 -16.40 -3.55 -8.91
N PRO A 82 -16.72 -3.29 -10.18
CA PRO A 82 -17.84 -3.90 -10.89
C PRO A 82 -17.68 -5.42 -11.08
N ARG A 83 -16.49 -5.97 -10.84
CA ARG A 83 -16.19 -7.41 -10.91
C ARG A 83 -16.13 -8.09 -9.55
N ALA A 84 -16.45 -7.37 -8.46
CA ALA A 84 -16.47 -7.95 -7.13
C ALA A 84 -17.58 -9.02 -7.04
N PRO A 85 -17.25 -10.28 -6.69
CA PRO A 85 -18.26 -11.34 -6.61
C PRO A 85 -19.30 -11.02 -5.54
N ALA A 86 -20.58 -11.22 -5.87
CA ALA A 86 -21.64 -11.10 -4.88
C ALA A 86 -21.57 -12.31 -3.91
N GLY A 87 -21.61 -12.03 -2.61
CA GLY A 87 -21.62 -13.06 -1.56
C GLY A 87 -20.27 -13.47 -1.00
N ASP A 88 -19.17 -13.01 -1.57
CA ASP A 88 -17.83 -13.24 -1.02
C ASP A 88 -17.49 -12.23 0.10
N ASP A 89 -16.65 -12.63 1.05
CA ASP A 89 -16.21 -11.78 2.16
C ASP A 89 -15.39 -10.58 1.65
N PRO A 90 -15.90 -9.33 1.77
CA PRO A 90 -15.18 -8.14 1.29
C PRO A 90 -13.82 -7.96 1.97
N LEU A 91 -13.67 -8.33 3.26
CA LEU A 91 -12.39 -8.25 3.97
C LEU A 91 -11.37 -9.20 3.33
N ARG A 92 -11.78 -10.44 3.02
CA ARG A 92 -10.91 -11.40 2.34
C ARG A 92 -10.47 -10.88 0.96
N ARG A 93 -11.39 -10.32 0.18
CA ARG A 93 -11.03 -9.72 -1.12
C ARG A 93 -10.02 -8.57 -0.98
N GLY A 94 -10.24 -7.68 -0.02
CA GLY A 94 -9.32 -6.59 0.27
C GLY A 94 -7.94 -7.08 0.69
N MET A 95 -7.86 -8.09 1.56
CA MET A 95 -6.60 -8.72 1.98
C MET A 95 -5.91 -9.47 0.83
N HIS A 96 -6.68 -10.17 -0.01
CA HIS A 96 -6.12 -10.81 -1.21
C HIS A 96 -5.50 -9.78 -2.17
N ALA A 97 -6.20 -8.67 -2.43
CA ALA A 97 -5.66 -7.58 -3.25
C ALA A 97 -4.40 -6.95 -2.64
N PHE A 98 -4.36 -6.80 -1.31
CA PHE A 98 -3.18 -6.33 -0.58
C PHE A 98 -1.98 -7.26 -0.81
N PHE A 99 -2.11 -8.57 -0.56
CA PHE A 99 -1.00 -9.51 -0.72
C PHE A 99 -0.59 -9.70 -2.18
N THR A 100 -1.54 -9.63 -3.12
CA THR A 100 -1.25 -9.60 -4.56
C THR A 100 -0.41 -8.38 -4.91
N PHE A 101 -0.79 -7.20 -4.41
CA PHE A 101 0.00 -5.98 -4.61
C PHE A 101 1.42 -6.12 -4.06
N VAL A 102 1.58 -6.65 -2.86
CA VAL A 102 2.89 -6.86 -2.22
C VAL A 102 3.78 -7.80 -3.05
N THR A 103 3.24 -8.92 -3.49
CA THR A 103 4.01 -9.93 -4.23
C THR A 103 4.37 -9.47 -5.65
N GLU A 104 3.47 -8.79 -6.34
CA GLU A 104 3.67 -8.30 -7.69
C GLU A 104 4.46 -6.98 -7.74
N ASN A 105 4.47 -6.19 -6.66
CA ASN A 105 5.10 -4.87 -6.59
C ASN A 105 6.10 -4.77 -5.42
N ARG A 106 7.05 -5.72 -5.34
CA ARG A 106 8.05 -5.81 -4.23
C ARG A 106 8.83 -4.52 -4.02
N GLU A 107 9.24 -3.85 -5.10
CA GLU A 107 9.97 -2.57 -5.03
C GLU A 107 9.09 -1.47 -4.40
N SER A 108 7.82 -1.39 -4.80
CA SER A 108 6.84 -0.45 -4.25
C SER A 108 6.63 -0.66 -2.76
N TRP A 109 6.45 -1.93 -2.33
CA TRP A 109 6.32 -2.29 -0.93
C TRP A 109 7.56 -1.90 -0.11
N THR A 110 8.76 -2.20 -0.63
CA THR A 110 10.02 -1.86 0.03
C THR A 110 10.13 -0.36 0.26
N VAL A 111 9.83 0.48 -0.74
CA VAL A 111 9.88 1.94 -0.61
C VAL A 111 8.83 2.43 0.40
N LEU A 112 7.59 1.93 0.29
CA LEU A 112 6.46 2.41 1.07
C LEU A 112 6.58 2.10 2.57
N TYR A 113 7.04 0.89 2.92
CA TYR A 113 7.02 0.40 4.30
C TYR A 113 8.40 0.25 4.93
N ARG A 114 9.35 -0.37 4.22
CA ARG A 114 10.68 -0.61 4.80
C ARG A 114 11.55 0.65 4.78
N ARG A 115 11.55 1.39 3.66
CA ARG A 115 12.44 2.55 3.51
C ARG A 115 11.88 3.82 4.12
N ALA A 116 10.61 4.15 3.86
CA ALA A 116 10.02 5.39 4.35
C ALA A 116 10.01 5.48 5.87
N ALA A 117 9.65 4.40 6.58
CA ALA A 117 9.65 4.38 8.04
C ALA A 117 11.07 4.50 8.65
N ALA A 118 12.10 3.94 7.98
CA ALA A 118 13.47 3.93 8.48
C ALA A 118 14.21 5.27 8.28
N GLN A 119 13.73 6.16 7.39
CA GLN A 119 14.44 7.41 7.06
C GLN A 119 14.12 8.60 7.98
N GLY A 120 13.20 8.44 8.94
CA GLY A 120 12.76 9.56 9.79
C GLY A 120 11.88 10.57 9.04
N GLU A 121 11.77 11.78 9.63
CA GLU A 121 10.95 12.85 9.03
C GLU A 121 11.66 13.48 7.80
N PRO A 122 10.85 13.92 6.78
CA PRO A 122 9.38 13.93 6.71
C PRO A 122 8.76 12.64 6.15
N PHE A 123 9.56 11.64 5.82
CA PHE A 123 9.11 10.43 5.12
C PHE A 123 8.29 9.52 6.02
N ALA A 124 8.65 9.43 7.30
CA ALA A 124 7.90 8.67 8.30
C ALA A 124 6.47 9.22 8.45
N ALA A 125 6.29 10.54 8.41
CA ALA A 125 4.97 11.17 8.45
C ALA A 125 4.11 10.80 7.23
N GLU A 126 4.70 10.81 6.02
CA GLU A 126 3.99 10.42 4.80
C GLU A 126 3.60 8.94 4.81
N ALA A 127 4.52 8.05 5.21
CA ALA A 127 4.23 6.62 5.37
C ALA A 127 3.12 6.39 6.42
N THR A 128 3.18 7.07 7.56
CA THR A 128 2.17 7.01 8.63
C THR A 128 0.81 7.47 8.11
N ARG A 129 0.77 8.54 7.33
CA ARG A 129 -0.46 9.05 6.72
C ARG A 129 -1.06 8.04 5.74
N MET A 130 -0.24 7.44 4.87
CA MET A 130 -0.71 6.40 3.93
C MET A 130 -1.25 5.18 4.69
N ARG A 131 -0.52 4.72 5.72
CA ARG A 131 -0.98 3.63 6.59
C ARG A 131 -2.31 3.95 7.28
N GLY A 132 -2.50 5.18 7.77
CA GLY A 132 -3.77 5.63 8.35
C GLY A 132 -4.94 5.55 7.37
N ARG A 133 -4.70 5.88 6.09
CA ARG A 133 -5.72 5.72 5.03
C ARG A 133 -6.08 4.25 4.79
N VAL A 134 -5.10 3.36 4.73
CA VAL A 134 -5.36 1.91 4.60
C VAL A 134 -6.15 1.40 5.80
N MET A 135 -5.79 1.81 7.03
CA MET A 135 -6.54 1.45 8.23
C MET A 135 -7.99 1.93 8.19
N ALA A 136 -8.24 3.14 7.71
CA ALA A 136 -9.60 3.66 7.57
C ALA A 136 -10.42 2.80 6.59
N GLU A 137 -9.87 2.48 5.42
CA GLU A 137 -10.54 1.60 4.44
C GLU A 137 -10.88 0.23 5.04
N VAL A 138 -9.94 -0.39 5.77
CA VAL A 138 -10.19 -1.69 6.43
C VAL A 138 -11.23 -1.56 7.55
N GLY A 139 -11.22 -0.46 8.31
CA GLY A 139 -12.23 -0.19 9.33
C GLY A 139 -13.63 -0.06 8.76
N ASP A 140 -13.78 0.66 7.66
CA ASP A 140 -15.05 0.83 6.94
C ASP A 140 -15.54 -0.52 6.38
N LEU A 141 -14.62 -1.36 5.87
CA LEU A 141 -14.95 -2.71 5.43
C LEU A 141 -15.46 -3.58 6.57
N ILE A 142 -14.78 -3.62 7.71
CA ILE A 142 -15.21 -4.39 8.88
C ILE A 142 -16.58 -3.92 9.35
N THR A 143 -16.80 -2.60 9.42
CA THR A 143 -18.08 -2.00 9.83
C THR A 143 -19.20 -2.39 8.87
N SER A 144 -18.96 -2.32 7.56
CA SER A 144 -19.97 -2.69 6.55
C SER A 144 -20.30 -4.18 6.56
N CYS A 145 -19.32 -5.05 6.82
CA CYS A 145 -19.54 -6.51 6.91
C CYS A 145 -20.29 -6.93 8.17
N THR A 146 -20.28 -6.10 9.21
CA THR A 146 -21.03 -6.40 10.46
C THR A 146 -22.48 -5.94 10.41
N GLY A 147 -22.92 -5.33 9.29
CA GLY A 147 -24.34 -5.18 8.93
C GLY A 147 -25.16 -4.23 9.78
N GLY A 148 -24.59 -3.15 10.31
CA GLY A 148 -25.34 -2.17 11.11
C GLY A 148 -25.83 -2.72 12.46
N LEU A 149 -25.34 -3.89 12.87
CA LEU A 149 -25.54 -4.50 14.19
C LEU A 149 -24.62 -3.90 15.25
N LEU A 150 -23.92 -2.83 14.90
CA LEU A 150 -22.90 -2.21 15.72
C LEU A 150 -23.49 -0.99 16.43
N ASP A 151 -23.47 -1.01 17.75
CA ASP A 151 -23.70 0.16 18.59
C ASP A 151 -22.41 1.03 18.70
N GLU A 152 -22.41 2.09 19.53
CA GLU A 152 -21.22 2.96 19.66
C GLU A 152 -19.96 2.24 20.18
N ASN A 153 -20.09 1.18 20.97
CA ASN A 153 -18.98 0.34 21.43
C ASN A 153 -18.39 -0.47 20.28
N ASP A 154 -19.20 -0.92 19.37
CA ASP A 154 -18.83 -1.72 18.21
C ASP A 154 -17.97 -0.92 17.21
N THR A 155 -18.15 0.40 17.09
CA THR A 155 -17.27 1.25 16.26
C THR A 155 -15.83 1.23 16.78
N LYS A 156 -15.61 1.25 18.10
CA LYS A 156 -14.27 1.09 18.69
C LYS A 156 -13.70 -0.28 18.43
N ASP A 157 -14.51 -1.29 18.53
CA ASP A 157 -14.10 -2.68 18.24
C ASP A 157 -13.74 -2.87 16.76
N ALA A 158 -14.50 -2.29 15.83
CA ALA A 158 -14.16 -2.30 14.41
C ALA A 158 -12.81 -1.60 14.13
N GLN A 159 -12.55 -0.46 14.78
CA GLN A 159 -11.26 0.24 14.67
C GLN A 159 -10.10 -0.58 15.26
N LEU A 160 -10.31 -1.26 16.38
CA LEU A 160 -9.31 -2.14 16.99
C LEU A 160 -9.02 -3.34 16.09
N LEU A 161 -10.05 -3.96 15.53
CA LEU A 161 -9.92 -5.06 14.58
C LEU A 161 -9.21 -4.64 13.31
N ALA A 162 -9.51 -3.46 12.78
CA ALA A 162 -8.78 -2.92 11.63
C ALA A 162 -7.29 -2.76 11.93
N ARG A 163 -6.92 -2.30 13.14
CA ARG A 163 -5.51 -2.23 13.56
C ARG A 163 -4.86 -3.61 13.62
N ILE A 164 -5.54 -4.60 14.20
CA ILE A 164 -5.05 -5.98 14.27
C ILE A 164 -4.87 -6.54 12.86
N ALA A 165 -5.89 -6.43 12.00
CA ALA A 165 -5.86 -6.93 10.64
C ALA A 165 -4.72 -6.30 9.82
N VAL A 166 -4.58 -4.98 9.84
CA VAL A 166 -3.52 -4.27 9.09
C VAL A 166 -2.14 -4.59 9.66
N SER A 167 -1.99 -4.65 10.99
CA SER A 167 -0.69 -4.98 11.59
C SER A 167 -0.26 -6.43 11.32
N THR A 168 -1.21 -7.36 11.31
CA THR A 168 -0.98 -8.76 10.93
C THR A 168 -0.65 -8.87 9.45
N ALA A 169 -1.37 -8.14 8.59
CA ALA A 169 -1.11 -8.11 7.16
C ALA A 169 0.28 -7.54 6.85
N ASP A 170 0.74 -6.50 7.55
CA ASP A 170 2.10 -5.96 7.39
C ASP A 170 3.18 -6.99 7.78
N ALA A 171 3.00 -7.70 8.89
CA ALA A 171 3.92 -8.76 9.30
C ALA A 171 3.96 -9.91 8.28
N PHE A 172 2.80 -10.30 7.76
CA PHE A 172 2.71 -11.34 6.73
C PHE A 172 3.20 -10.87 5.36
N ALA A 173 3.15 -9.56 5.06
CA ALA A 173 3.72 -9.01 3.85
C ALA A 173 5.25 -9.20 3.81
N ASP A 174 5.93 -9.01 4.93
CA ASP A 174 7.36 -9.31 5.01
C ASP A 174 7.62 -10.82 4.88
N TRP A 175 6.79 -11.65 5.53
CA TRP A 175 6.90 -13.10 5.43
C TRP A 175 6.75 -13.60 3.99
N VAL A 176 5.71 -13.18 3.26
CA VAL A 176 5.44 -13.67 1.89
C VAL A 176 6.54 -13.24 0.89
N LEU A 177 7.21 -12.14 1.16
CA LEU A 177 8.35 -11.72 0.33
C LEU A 177 9.57 -12.63 0.48
N ASP A 178 9.75 -13.23 1.65
CA ASP A 178 10.84 -14.16 1.94
C ASP A 178 10.44 -15.63 1.64
N HIS A 179 9.14 -15.91 1.47
CA HIS A 179 8.58 -17.24 1.22
C HIS A 179 7.72 -17.26 -0.05
N PRO A 180 8.33 -17.26 -1.25
CA PRO A 180 7.62 -17.13 -2.53
C PRO A 180 6.68 -18.32 -2.87
N GLN A 181 6.72 -19.40 -2.09
CA GLN A 181 5.79 -20.53 -2.17
C GLN A 181 4.42 -20.22 -1.55
N GLU A 182 4.33 -19.21 -0.69
CA GLU A 182 3.09 -18.79 -0.06
C GLU A 182 2.24 -17.98 -1.04
N SER A 183 0.96 -18.29 -1.12
CA SER A 183 0.06 -17.59 -2.02
C SER A 183 -0.60 -16.37 -1.36
N PRO A 184 -0.89 -15.30 -2.13
CA PRO A 184 -1.69 -14.18 -1.65
C PRO A 184 -3.03 -14.60 -1.05
N ASP A 185 -3.67 -15.63 -1.60
CA ASP A 185 -4.95 -16.16 -1.12
C ASP A 185 -4.82 -16.83 0.25
N ALA A 186 -3.76 -17.62 0.47
CA ALA A 186 -3.50 -18.25 1.77
C ALA A 186 -3.26 -17.18 2.86
N MET A 187 -2.45 -16.17 2.56
CA MET A 187 -2.17 -15.07 3.49
C MET A 187 -3.44 -14.26 3.81
N ALA A 188 -4.26 -13.97 2.80
CA ALA A 188 -5.55 -13.31 2.99
C ALA A 188 -6.47 -14.14 3.89
N GLY A 189 -6.52 -15.45 3.67
CA GLY A 189 -7.29 -16.39 4.50
C GLY A 189 -6.87 -16.31 5.98
N HIS A 190 -5.59 -16.37 6.27
CA HIS A 190 -5.07 -16.29 7.66
C HIS A 190 -5.48 -14.98 8.36
N VAL A 191 -5.29 -13.84 7.72
CA VAL A 191 -5.67 -12.54 8.32
C VAL A 191 -7.18 -12.46 8.55
N THR A 192 -7.97 -12.90 7.58
CA THR A 192 -9.43 -12.85 7.64
C THR A 192 -9.96 -13.76 8.74
N GLU A 193 -9.45 -14.98 8.84
CA GLU A 193 -9.85 -15.94 9.87
C GLU A 193 -9.52 -15.45 11.28
N LEU A 194 -8.32 -14.92 11.50
CA LEU A 194 -7.93 -14.31 12.77
C LEU A 194 -8.88 -13.15 13.16
N THR A 195 -9.22 -12.29 12.19
CA THR A 195 -10.10 -11.15 12.42
C THR A 195 -11.52 -11.62 12.82
N TRP A 196 -12.11 -12.52 12.06
CA TRP A 196 -13.46 -12.99 12.32
C TRP A 196 -13.55 -13.95 13.52
N SER A 197 -12.52 -14.72 13.85
CA SER A 197 -12.51 -15.56 15.04
C SER A 197 -12.56 -14.73 16.32
N HIS A 198 -11.87 -13.59 16.35
CA HIS A 198 -11.93 -12.66 17.48
C HIS A 198 -13.36 -12.10 17.66
N LEU A 199 -14.02 -11.68 16.60
CA LEU A 199 -15.41 -11.20 16.66
C LEU A 199 -16.38 -12.27 17.16
N ARG A 200 -16.24 -13.51 16.68
CA ARG A 200 -17.09 -14.62 17.12
C ARG A 200 -16.90 -14.96 18.60
N SER A 201 -15.66 -14.96 19.10
CA SER A 201 -15.37 -15.26 20.50
C SER A 201 -15.94 -14.21 21.46
N ARG A 202 -15.93 -12.94 21.10
CA ARG A 202 -16.53 -11.87 21.90
C ARG A 202 -18.04 -11.95 21.97
N ARG A 203 -18.70 -12.32 20.86
CA ARG A 203 -20.16 -12.53 20.84
C ARG A 203 -20.62 -13.76 21.64
N ALA A 204 -19.73 -14.74 21.82
CA ALA A 204 -20.01 -15.94 22.60
C ALA A 204 -19.74 -15.76 24.10
N ALA A 205 -19.03 -14.72 24.51
CA ALA A 205 -18.75 -14.44 25.92
C ALA A 205 -19.99 -13.81 26.57
N PRO A 206 -20.56 -14.39 27.63
CA PRO A 206 -21.65 -13.77 28.37
C PRO A 206 -21.17 -12.45 28.97
N VAL A 207 -22.02 -11.42 28.87
CA VAL A 207 -21.83 -10.15 29.58
C VAL A 207 -21.90 -10.48 31.08
N LEU A 208 -20.76 -10.39 31.77
CA LEU A 208 -20.67 -10.49 33.23
C LEU A 208 -21.17 -9.21 33.87
#